data_94dbf3c1bc38dd51c0e2a8dd0f584aae
#
_entry.id   94dbf3c1bc38dd51c0e2a8dd0f584aae
#
_cell.length_a   1.000
_cell.length_b   1.000
_cell.length_c   1.000
_cell.angle_alpha   90.00
_cell.angle_beta   90.00
_cell.angle_gamma   90.00
#
_symmetry.space_group_name_H-M   'P 1'
#
loop_
_entity.id
_entity.type
_entity.pdbx_description
1 polymer ?
#
loop_
_entity_poly.entity_id
_entity_poly.type
_entity_poly.pdbx_seq_one_letter_code
_entity_poly.pdbx_strand_id
1 'polypeptide(L)'
;MAYFPVRTAIQKDVSLPLNIVHDSVKDLTTAASIVEGTAQLLRRATKRLAETGGPERQQVLAYDLAHTSAALETARSLIDYGAKGELEAAITCAFVADMVHDFGTRLIGREQMWTVKLTELSGFDTFIATYRAPELLASLASSPGPRHLDDDYEMVQDTFRSFGKKVVGKHAEHVHRENADVPEEIISGLADIGAFGLSIPSEYGGFSEGGEGEYMASCVATEELSRASLGIGGSLITRPEILTRALVKGGTEAQKTYWLPKLSTAEVMVAVAVTEPDYGSDVASLKTTAVTAQRNGVDGYVINGVKTWCTFGARANVLMLLARTDPDRTKSRRGLSLFIVPKPLGDAHGFVFKQDGGGKMEGRPIDTIGYRGMHSYEIAIEDWFVPADHLIGEQDGLGKGFYLQMEGFENGRLQTAARAVGLMQAAYEAAFDYANNRKVFGKNIIEFELTQIKLGRMAVIIQASRQFSYAVAKMMGKGEGAMEASMVKAYVCKAAEWVTREAMQIHGGYGYAEEYSVSRLYVDARVLSIFEGADETLCLKVIARRLVESVQA
;
A
#
# COMPACT_ATOMS: atom_id res chain seq x y z
N MET A 1 18.80 -8.57 -30.56
CA MET A 1 18.77 -8.72 -29.09
C MET A 1 17.72 -9.76 -28.77
N ALA A 2 18.13 -10.88 -28.21
CA ALA A 2 17.26 -12.06 -28.14
C ALA A 2 16.31 -11.95 -26.95
N TYR A 3 15.04 -11.79 -27.22
CA TYR A 3 13.94 -12.01 -26.27
C TYR A 3 13.93 -13.51 -25.95
N PHE A 4 14.28 -13.91 -24.74
CA PHE A 4 13.99 -15.25 -24.26
C PHE A 4 12.52 -15.33 -23.88
N PRO A 5 11.73 -16.19 -24.54
CA PRO A 5 10.34 -16.38 -24.16
C PRO A 5 10.28 -17.02 -22.77
N VAL A 6 9.50 -16.43 -21.88
CA VAL A 6 9.13 -17.02 -20.58
C VAL A 6 8.44 -18.36 -20.87
N ARG A 7 9.19 -19.46 -20.75
CA ARG A 7 8.60 -20.79 -20.70
C ARG A 7 7.90 -20.92 -19.35
N THR A 8 6.61 -21.12 -19.37
CA THR A 8 5.85 -21.60 -18.23
C THR A 8 6.57 -22.82 -17.63
N ALA A 9 7.23 -22.61 -16.49
CA ALA A 9 7.84 -23.69 -15.75
C ALA A 9 6.72 -24.62 -15.28
N ILE A 10 6.76 -25.85 -15.77
CA ILE A 10 5.98 -26.97 -15.27
C ILE A 10 6.32 -27.09 -13.78
N GLN A 11 5.30 -26.92 -12.93
CA GLN A 11 5.37 -27.28 -11.52
C GLN A 11 5.88 -28.73 -11.43
N LYS A 12 7.16 -28.89 -11.12
CA LYS A 12 7.62 -30.17 -10.59
C LYS A 12 7.13 -30.21 -9.16
N ASP A 13 6.28 -31.17 -8.86
CA ASP A 13 5.91 -31.52 -7.48
C ASP A 13 7.20 -31.71 -6.67
N VAL A 14 7.59 -30.67 -5.95
CA VAL A 14 8.57 -30.79 -4.88
C VAL A 14 7.76 -31.31 -3.70
N SER A 15 7.75 -32.63 -3.52
CA SER A 15 7.17 -33.24 -2.34
C SER A 15 7.90 -32.69 -1.09
N LEU A 16 7.18 -31.92 -0.31
CA LEU A 16 7.62 -31.51 1.03
C LEU A 16 8.00 -32.77 1.83
N PRO A 17 9.00 -32.71 2.72
CA PRO A 17 9.29 -33.83 3.62
C PRO A 17 8.05 -34.08 4.47
N LEU A 18 7.33 -35.16 4.19
CA LEU A 18 6.02 -35.51 4.75
C LEU A 18 5.94 -35.44 6.28
N ASN A 19 7.06 -35.64 6.99
CA ASN A 19 7.09 -35.63 8.45
C ASN A 19 7.03 -34.21 9.05
N ILE A 20 7.62 -33.20 8.41
CA ILE A 20 7.68 -31.82 8.95
C ILE A 20 6.33 -31.12 8.72
N VAL A 21 5.68 -31.41 7.61
CA VAL A 21 4.40 -30.78 7.23
C VAL A 21 3.24 -31.33 8.06
N HIS A 22 3.22 -32.63 8.38
CA HIS A 22 2.18 -33.24 9.21
C HIS A 22 2.16 -32.71 10.64
N ASP A 23 3.29 -32.29 11.18
CA ASP A 23 3.37 -31.71 12.51
C ASP A 23 2.86 -30.26 12.54
N SER A 24 3.00 -29.50 11.43
CA SER A 24 2.56 -28.11 11.34
C SER A 24 1.06 -27.93 11.59
N VAL A 25 0.22 -28.84 11.11
CA VAL A 25 -1.25 -28.79 11.36
C VAL A 25 -1.56 -28.99 12.85
N LYS A 26 -0.83 -29.87 13.53
CA LYS A 26 -0.99 -30.10 14.98
C LYS A 26 -0.50 -28.90 15.77
N ASP A 27 0.53 -28.21 15.28
CA ASP A 27 1.16 -27.08 15.96
C ASP A 27 0.43 -25.75 15.77
N LEU A 28 -0.64 -25.70 14.93
CA LEU A 28 -1.46 -24.49 14.80
C LEU A 28 -2.08 -24.04 16.12
N THR A 29 -2.48 -24.96 16.99
CA THR A 29 -2.98 -24.63 18.32
C THR A 29 -1.88 -23.99 19.17
N THR A 30 -0.65 -24.49 19.06
CA THR A 30 0.53 -23.90 19.70
C THR A 30 0.83 -22.52 19.12
N ALA A 31 0.80 -22.37 17.79
CA ALA A 31 0.96 -21.07 17.13
C ALA A 31 -0.06 -20.04 17.62
N ALA A 32 -1.35 -20.41 17.69
CA ALA A 32 -2.40 -19.54 18.23
C ALA A 32 -2.15 -19.15 19.70
N SER A 33 -1.72 -20.11 20.52
CA SER A 33 -1.35 -19.85 21.93
C SER A 33 -0.15 -18.88 22.03
N ILE A 34 0.86 -19.01 21.17
CA ILE A 34 2.01 -18.11 21.11
C ILE A 34 1.57 -16.70 20.71
N VAL A 35 0.68 -16.56 19.71
CA VAL A 35 0.11 -15.27 19.29
C VAL A 35 -0.58 -14.59 20.47
N GLU A 36 -1.45 -15.31 21.22
CA GLU A 36 -2.15 -14.73 22.37
C GLU A 36 -1.20 -14.44 23.56
N GLY A 37 -0.21 -15.28 23.81
CA GLY A 37 0.84 -15.01 24.79
C GLY A 37 1.62 -13.74 24.46
N THR A 38 2.02 -13.60 23.21
CA THR A 38 2.70 -12.38 22.72
C THR A 38 1.80 -11.15 22.84
N ALA A 39 0.50 -11.26 22.53
CA ALA A 39 -0.46 -10.17 22.69
C ALA A 39 -0.52 -9.67 24.15
N GLN A 40 -0.46 -10.58 25.14
CA GLN A 40 -0.44 -10.19 26.55
C GLN A 40 0.83 -9.40 26.91
N LEU A 41 1.99 -9.81 26.37
CA LEU A 41 3.25 -9.09 26.58
C LEU A 41 3.19 -7.68 25.97
N LEU A 42 2.66 -7.55 24.76
CA LEU A 42 2.49 -6.25 24.11
C LEU A 42 1.50 -5.35 24.83
N ARG A 43 0.42 -5.89 25.40
CA ARG A 43 -0.51 -5.10 26.25
C ARG A 43 0.19 -4.50 27.46
N ARG A 44 1.12 -5.22 28.11
CA ARG A 44 1.94 -4.68 29.22
C ARG A 44 2.84 -3.55 28.75
N ALA A 45 3.52 -3.74 27.62
CA ALA A 45 4.35 -2.70 27.03
C ALA A 45 3.51 -1.46 26.62
N THR A 46 2.30 -1.66 26.13
CA THR A 46 1.35 -0.56 25.82
C THR A 46 0.96 0.22 27.07
N LYS A 47 0.64 -0.47 28.19
CA LYS A 47 0.36 0.19 29.47
C LYS A 47 1.58 1.00 29.93
N ARG A 48 2.79 0.43 29.85
CA ARG A 48 4.03 1.14 30.16
C ARG A 48 4.18 2.39 29.30
N LEU A 49 3.94 2.30 28.00
CA LEU A 49 3.99 3.45 27.09
C LEU A 49 3.00 4.55 27.52
N ALA A 50 1.78 4.17 27.87
CA ALA A 50 0.75 5.11 28.36
C ALA A 50 1.19 5.83 29.65
N GLU A 51 1.73 5.09 30.62
CA GLU A 51 2.17 5.60 31.91
C GLU A 51 3.40 6.51 31.81
N THR A 52 4.24 6.34 30.79
CA THR A 52 5.52 7.08 30.64
C THR A 52 5.44 8.27 29.71
N GLY A 53 4.24 8.73 29.38
CA GLY A 53 4.00 9.95 28.61
C GLY A 53 3.67 9.73 27.14
N GLY A 54 3.38 8.48 26.76
CA GLY A 54 2.85 8.12 25.46
C GLY A 54 3.87 8.21 24.31
N PRO A 55 3.38 8.07 23.05
CA PRO A 55 4.23 8.05 21.86
C PRO A 55 5.10 9.28 21.66
N GLU A 56 4.67 10.44 22.14
CA GLU A 56 5.40 11.71 21.97
C GLU A 56 6.71 11.72 22.76
N ARG A 57 6.75 11.10 23.94
CA ARG A 57 7.93 11.06 24.82
C ARG A 57 8.74 9.80 24.70
N GLN A 58 8.11 8.69 24.30
CA GLN A 58 8.71 7.35 24.23
C GLN A 58 8.73 6.82 22.79
N GLN A 59 9.26 7.60 21.86
CA GLN A 59 9.16 7.32 20.42
C GLN A 59 9.77 5.97 20.02
N VAL A 60 10.91 5.56 20.64
CA VAL A 60 11.56 4.28 20.33
C VAL A 60 10.68 3.10 20.72
N LEU A 61 10.16 3.11 21.95
CA LEU A 61 9.21 2.06 22.39
C LEU A 61 7.96 2.08 21.54
N ALA A 62 7.38 3.25 21.29
CA ALA A 62 6.16 3.40 20.51
C ALA A 62 6.30 2.88 19.07
N TYR A 63 7.43 3.17 18.42
CA TYR A 63 7.73 2.71 17.07
C TYR A 63 7.91 1.19 17.01
N ASP A 64 8.74 0.65 17.89
CA ASP A 64 8.97 -0.80 17.96
C ASP A 64 7.69 -1.56 18.35
N LEU A 65 6.88 -1.02 19.28
CA LEU A 65 5.59 -1.57 19.68
C LEU A 65 4.59 -1.58 18.53
N ALA A 66 4.52 -0.51 17.75
CA ALA A 66 3.64 -0.42 16.59
C ALA A 66 3.97 -1.48 15.53
N HIS A 67 5.26 -1.65 15.20
CA HIS A 67 5.68 -2.68 14.26
C HIS A 67 5.48 -4.11 14.79
N THR A 68 5.76 -4.34 16.08
CA THR A 68 5.56 -5.67 16.67
C THR A 68 4.06 -6.00 16.74
N SER A 69 3.21 -5.01 17.04
CA SER A 69 1.75 -5.19 17.03
C SER A 69 1.23 -5.45 15.60
N ALA A 70 1.77 -4.77 14.60
CA ALA A 70 1.42 -5.04 13.20
C ALA A 70 1.81 -6.46 12.76
N ALA A 71 3.00 -6.95 13.16
CA ALA A 71 3.42 -8.32 12.92
C ALA A 71 2.54 -9.34 13.68
N LEU A 72 2.10 -9.01 14.90
CA LEU A 72 1.17 -9.83 15.68
C LEU A 72 -0.19 -9.96 14.98
N GLU A 73 -0.77 -8.86 14.50
CA GLU A 73 -2.05 -8.91 13.77
C GLU A 73 -1.90 -9.66 12.42
N THR A 74 -0.73 -9.55 11.78
CA THR A 74 -0.40 -10.38 10.62
C THR A 74 -0.39 -11.86 10.98
N ALA A 75 0.26 -12.24 12.09
CA ALA A 75 0.27 -13.63 12.59
C ALA A 75 -1.15 -14.13 12.93
N ARG A 76 -1.96 -13.27 13.56
CA ARG A 76 -3.35 -13.59 13.90
C ARG A 76 -4.19 -13.87 12.65
N SER A 77 -4.03 -13.08 11.59
CA SER A 77 -4.74 -13.28 10.31
C SER A 77 -4.33 -14.58 9.58
N LEU A 78 -3.17 -15.16 9.92
CA LEU A 78 -2.71 -16.41 9.34
C LEU A 78 -3.27 -17.66 10.04
N ILE A 79 -3.80 -17.59 11.24
CA ILE A 79 -4.27 -18.78 11.96
C ILE A 79 -5.38 -19.50 11.19
N ASP A 80 -6.37 -18.75 10.71
CA ASP A 80 -7.46 -19.30 9.89
C ASP A 80 -6.96 -19.79 8.52
N TYR A 81 -5.96 -19.13 7.96
CA TYR A 81 -5.31 -19.57 6.73
C TYR A 81 -4.60 -20.91 6.94
N GLY A 82 -3.85 -21.05 8.03
CA GLY A 82 -3.13 -22.28 8.37
C GLY A 82 -4.03 -23.51 8.49
N ALA A 83 -5.28 -23.31 8.90
CA ALA A 83 -6.25 -24.40 9.03
C ALA A 83 -6.73 -24.99 7.69
N LYS A 84 -6.39 -24.38 6.55
CA LYS A 84 -6.87 -24.78 5.24
C LYS A 84 -6.04 -25.90 4.58
N GLY A 85 -4.80 -26.16 5.06
CA GLY A 85 -3.95 -27.22 4.53
C GLY A 85 -2.59 -27.30 5.20
N GLU A 86 -1.81 -28.29 4.78
CA GLU A 86 -0.50 -28.57 5.37
C GLU A 86 0.54 -27.50 5.02
N LEU A 87 0.57 -27.03 3.77
CA LEU A 87 1.46 -25.95 3.35
C LEU A 87 1.11 -24.64 4.05
N GLU A 88 -0.18 -24.35 4.17
CA GLU A 88 -0.71 -23.18 4.85
C GLU A 88 -0.34 -23.17 6.33
N ALA A 89 -0.43 -24.35 6.98
CA ALA A 89 -0.01 -24.53 8.37
C ALA A 89 1.49 -24.29 8.55
N ALA A 90 2.32 -24.84 7.65
CA ALA A 90 3.77 -24.65 7.69
C ALA A 90 4.16 -23.17 7.50
N ILE A 91 3.53 -22.47 6.56
CA ILE A 91 3.72 -21.03 6.34
C ILE A 91 3.31 -20.24 7.59
N THR A 92 2.16 -20.57 8.18
CA THR A 92 1.65 -19.91 9.39
C THR A 92 2.61 -20.08 10.57
N CYS A 93 3.02 -21.31 10.86
CA CYS A 93 3.95 -21.60 11.95
C CYS A 93 5.33 -20.95 11.73
N ALA A 94 5.85 -20.97 10.50
CA ALA A 94 7.10 -20.30 10.16
C ALA A 94 7.01 -18.77 10.38
N PHE A 95 5.89 -18.16 9.99
CA PHE A 95 5.67 -16.74 10.23
C PHE A 95 5.57 -16.40 11.73
N VAL A 96 4.81 -17.17 12.49
CA VAL A 96 4.68 -16.99 13.95
C VAL A 96 6.04 -17.12 14.65
N ALA A 97 6.86 -18.08 14.25
CA ALA A 97 8.22 -18.26 14.78
C ALA A 97 9.14 -17.08 14.45
N ASP A 98 9.10 -16.56 13.21
CA ASP A 98 9.86 -15.36 12.81
C ASP A 98 9.38 -14.13 13.59
N MET A 99 8.09 -13.93 13.77
CA MET A 99 7.51 -12.82 14.52
C MET A 99 7.99 -12.79 15.97
N VAL A 100 7.97 -13.93 16.67
CA VAL A 100 8.44 -14.01 18.07
C VAL A 100 9.94 -13.81 18.15
N HIS A 101 10.71 -14.40 17.24
CA HIS A 101 12.15 -14.19 17.18
C HIS A 101 12.49 -12.70 16.99
N ASP A 102 11.83 -12.01 16.07
CA ASP A 102 12.06 -10.58 15.83
C ASP A 102 11.65 -9.74 17.04
N PHE A 103 10.58 -10.10 17.73
CA PHE A 103 10.22 -9.49 19.01
C PHE A 103 11.32 -9.67 20.06
N GLY A 104 11.84 -10.89 20.21
CA GLY A 104 12.96 -11.18 21.10
C GLY A 104 14.19 -10.32 20.81
N THR A 105 14.54 -10.10 19.54
CA THR A 105 15.67 -9.23 19.15
C THR A 105 15.46 -7.78 19.56
N ARG A 106 14.22 -7.29 19.61
CA ARG A 106 13.88 -5.93 20.09
C ARG A 106 13.95 -5.79 21.60
N LEU A 107 13.76 -6.90 22.34
CA LEU A 107 13.85 -6.92 23.80
C LEU A 107 15.30 -6.89 24.31
N ILE A 108 16.26 -7.50 23.60
CA ILE A 108 17.65 -7.62 24.06
C ILE A 108 18.22 -6.24 24.37
N GLY A 109 18.61 -6.03 25.65
CA GLY A 109 19.13 -4.78 26.17
C GLY A 109 18.08 -3.68 26.38
N ARG A 110 16.79 -3.96 26.18
CA ARG A 110 15.67 -2.99 26.31
C ARG A 110 14.52 -3.51 27.16
N GLU A 111 14.68 -4.62 27.85
CA GLU A 111 13.65 -5.30 28.64
C GLU A 111 12.95 -4.38 29.65
N GLN A 112 13.72 -3.50 30.31
CA GLN A 112 13.17 -2.54 31.25
C GLN A 112 12.24 -1.52 30.57
N MET A 113 12.59 -1.08 29.35
CA MET A 113 11.78 -0.15 28.58
C MET A 113 10.45 -0.79 28.17
N TRP A 114 10.48 -2.07 27.80
CA TRP A 114 9.30 -2.84 27.43
C TRP A 114 8.50 -3.36 28.62
N THR A 115 9.06 -3.41 29.82
CA THR A 115 8.52 -4.16 30.97
C THR A 115 8.25 -5.63 30.67
N VAL A 116 9.04 -6.21 29.78
CA VAL A 116 8.98 -7.60 29.34
C VAL A 116 10.38 -8.17 29.39
N LYS A 117 10.57 -9.34 30.00
CA LYS A 117 11.87 -10.01 30.05
C LYS A 117 12.02 -10.97 28.88
N LEU A 118 13.22 -11.10 28.34
CA LEU A 118 13.50 -12.08 27.28
C LEU A 118 13.15 -13.51 27.73
N THR A 119 13.37 -13.83 29.00
CA THR A 119 13.01 -15.14 29.57
C THR A 119 11.52 -15.47 29.53
N GLU A 120 10.64 -14.49 29.33
CA GLU A 120 9.20 -14.74 29.16
C GLU A 120 8.86 -15.34 27.79
N LEU A 121 9.81 -15.28 26.84
CA LEU A 121 9.69 -15.94 25.54
C LEU A 121 10.26 -17.36 25.52
N SER A 122 10.97 -17.80 26.59
CA SER A 122 11.63 -19.12 26.61
C SER A 122 10.67 -20.32 26.46
N GLY A 123 9.39 -20.14 26.79
CA GLY A 123 8.36 -21.14 26.51
C GLY A 123 8.12 -21.40 25.02
N PHE A 124 8.64 -20.54 24.14
CA PHE A 124 8.47 -20.61 22.68
C PHE A 124 9.72 -21.14 21.96
N ASP A 125 10.83 -21.39 22.68
CA ASP A 125 12.13 -21.72 22.09
C ASP A 125 12.08 -22.94 21.16
N THR A 126 11.39 -24.02 21.58
CA THR A 126 11.26 -25.24 20.76
C THR A 126 10.47 -24.96 19.48
N PHE A 127 9.39 -24.20 19.56
CA PHE A 127 8.59 -23.81 18.39
C PHE A 127 9.42 -22.94 17.43
N ILE A 128 10.14 -21.96 17.96
CA ILE A 128 11.02 -21.09 17.17
C ILE A 128 12.10 -21.94 16.46
N ALA A 129 12.75 -22.84 17.18
CA ALA A 129 13.81 -23.70 16.63
C ALA A 129 13.26 -24.60 15.51
N THR A 130 12.06 -25.17 15.68
CA THR A 130 11.43 -26.03 14.67
C THR A 130 11.06 -25.26 13.40
N TYR A 131 10.36 -24.15 13.53
CA TYR A 131 9.78 -23.44 12.38
C TYR A 131 10.73 -22.40 11.75
N ARG A 132 11.89 -22.18 12.31
CA ARG A 132 12.99 -21.44 11.69
C ARG A 132 14.15 -22.36 11.23
N ALA A 133 13.98 -23.68 11.35
CA ALA A 133 14.96 -24.64 10.86
C ALA A 133 15.25 -24.42 9.36
N PRO A 134 16.52 -24.45 8.93
CA PRO A 134 16.89 -24.26 7.53
C PRO A 134 16.13 -25.19 6.58
N GLU A 135 15.97 -26.46 6.95
CA GLU A 135 15.32 -27.48 6.14
C GLU A 135 13.84 -27.17 5.91
N LEU A 136 13.14 -26.67 6.94
CA LEU A 136 11.74 -26.24 6.80
C LEU A 136 11.63 -25.03 5.87
N LEU A 137 12.42 -24.00 6.10
CA LEU A 137 12.38 -22.80 5.27
C LEU A 137 12.76 -23.10 3.81
N ALA A 138 13.73 -23.99 3.58
CA ALA A 138 14.09 -24.45 2.25
C ALA A 138 12.93 -25.19 1.56
N SER A 139 12.16 -25.98 2.29
CA SER A 139 11.00 -26.70 1.74
C SER A 139 9.87 -25.78 1.27
N LEU A 140 9.78 -24.55 1.82
CA LEU A 140 8.81 -23.55 1.42
C LEU A 140 9.24 -22.70 0.21
N ALA A 141 10.43 -22.95 -0.36
CA ALA A 141 11.03 -22.11 -1.39
C ALA A 141 10.25 -22.08 -2.72
N SER A 142 9.41 -23.07 -2.99
CA SER A 142 8.80 -23.28 -4.31
C SER A 142 7.49 -22.50 -4.54
N SER A 143 6.82 -22.06 -3.49
CA SER A 143 5.51 -21.39 -3.60
C SER A 143 5.15 -20.57 -2.35
N PRO A 144 4.60 -19.36 -2.51
CA PRO A 144 3.96 -18.62 -1.42
C PRO A 144 2.66 -19.26 -0.92
N GLY A 145 2.23 -20.39 -1.47
CA GLY A 145 0.98 -21.06 -1.12
C GLY A 145 -0.26 -20.49 -1.85
N PRO A 146 -1.39 -21.22 -1.79
CA PRO A 146 -2.63 -20.81 -2.43
C PRO A 146 -3.26 -19.60 -1.72
N ARG A 147 -4.05 -18.83 -2.46
CA ARG A 147 -4.71 -17.63 -1.92
C ARG A 147 -6.03 -17.92 -1.22
N HIS A 148 -6.71 -19.00 -1.63
CA HIS A 148 -8.05 -19.37 -1.19
C HIS A 148 -9.07 -18.23 -1.36
N LEU A 149 -9.11 -17.69 -2.57
CA LEU A 149 -10.13 -16.74 -2.98
C LEU A 149 -11.43 -17.48 -3.29
N ASP A 150 -12.56 -16.81 -3.09
CA ASP A 150 -13.85 -17.25 -3.61
C ASP A 150 -13.92 -17.03 -5.12
N ASP A 151 -14.81 -17.72 -5.82
CA ASP A 151 -14.91 -17.73 -7.30
C ASP A 151 -14.96 -16.33 -7.91
N ASP A 152 -15.69 -15.40 -7.29
CA ASP A 152 -15.80 -14.01 -7.76
C ASP A 152 -14.46 -13.28 -7.71
N TYR A 153 -13.69 -13.49 -6.65
CA TYR A 153 -12.36 -12.86 -6.52
C TYR A 153 -11.30 -13.58 -7.36
N GLU A 154 -11.46 -14.87 -7.65
CA GLU A 154 -10.63 -15.58 -8.63
C GLU A 154 -10.84 -14.99 -10.03
N MET A 155 -12.07 -14.66 -10.40
CA MET A 155 -12.38 -14.01 -11.67
C MET A 155 -11.76 -12.60 -11.76
N VAL A 156 -11.82 -11.82 -10.69
CA VAL A 156 -11.12 -10.53 -10.58
C VAL A 156 -9.61 -10.75 -10.74
N GLN A 157 -9.03 -11.68 -10.01
CA GLN A 157 -7.60 -12.02 -10.10
C GLN A 157 -7.19 -12.35 -11.54
N ASP A 158 -7.92 -13.23 -12.22
CA ASP A 158 -7.57 -13.68 -13.56
C ASP A 158 -7.69 -12.57 -14.60
N THR A 159 -8.72 -11.73 -14.48
CA THR A 159 -8.93 -10.56 -15.34
C THR A 159 -7.75 -9.60 -15.22
N PHE A 160 -7.43 -9.15 -14.01
CA PHE A 160 -6.37 -8.18 -13.79
C PHE A 160 -4.96 -8.76 -13.99
N ARG A 161 -4.75 -10.04 -13.71
CA ARG A 161 -3.52 -10.76 -14.04
C ARG A 161 -3.29 -10.83 -15.53
N SER A 162 -4.34 -11.18 -16.29
CA SER A 162 -4.27 -11.25 -17.76
C SER A 162 -3.96 -9.88 -18.36
N PHE A 163 -4.64 -8.84 -17.91
CA PHE A 163 -4.39 -7.47 -18.35
C PHE A 163 -2.99 -7.00 -17.95
N GLY A 164 -2.60 -7.21 -16.71
CA GLY A 164 -1.27 -6.90 -16.21
C GLY A 164 -0.17 -7.53 -17.07
N LYS A 165 -0.29 -8.82 -17.38
CA LYS A 165 0.69 -9.54 -18.21
C LYS A 165 0.68 -9.11 -19.67
N LYS A 166 -0.50 -8.94 -20.28
CA LYS A 166 -0.66 -8.73 -21.73
C LYS A 166 -0.48 -7.28 -22.16
N VAL A 167 -0.81 -6.33 -21.28
CA VAL A 167 -0.78 -4.90 -21.58
C VAL A 167 0.29 -4.20 -20.73
N VAL A 168 0.10 -4.10 -19.41
CA VAL A 168 0.98 -3.32 -18.53
C VAL A 168 2.43 -3.77 -18.58
N GLY A 169 2.68 -5.08 -18.51
CA GLY A 169 4.02 -5.68 -18.47
C GLY A 169 4.87 -5.40 -19.70
N LYS A 170 4.26 -5.17 -20.87
CA LYS A 170 4.97 -4.82 -22.10
C LYS A 170 5.66 -3.46 -22.01
N HIS A 171 5.09 -2.54 -21.24
CA HIS A 171 5.55 -1.16 -21.14
C HIS A 171 6.38 -0.89 -19.88
N ALA A 172 6.31 -1.78 -18.88
CA ALA A 172 6.86 -1.54 -17.55
C ALA A 172 8.35 -1.15 -17.55
N GLU A 173 9.18 -1.90 -18.28
CA GLU A 173 10.62 -1.62 -18.36
C GLU A 173 10.92 -0.37 -19.19
N HIS A 174 10.27 -0.19 -20.33
CA HIS A 174 10.46 0.98 -21.17
C HIS A 174 10.09 2.27 -20.42
N VAL A 175 8.91 2.31 -19.80
CA VAL A 175 8.45 3.48 -19.04
C VAL A 175 9.41 3.81 -17.89
N HIS A 176 9.90 2.78 -17.18
CA HIS A 176 10.84 3.01 -16.09
C HIS A 176 12.19 3.55 -16.59
N ARG A 177 12.77 2.96 -17.63
CA ARG A 177 14.11 3.30 -18.12
C ARG A 177 14.15 4.66 -18.81
N GLU A 178 13.17 4.93 -19.68
CA GLU A 178 13.08 6.16 -20.44
C GLU A 178 12.39 7.30 -19.66
N ASN A 179 11.96 7.04 -18.42
CA ASN A 179 11.15 7.96 -17.61
C ASN A 179 9.95 8.50 -18.43
N ALA A 180 9.31 7.61 -19.20
CA ALA A 180 8.19 7.95 -20.07
C ALA A 180 6.88 8.05 -19.30
N ASP A 181 5.87 8.71 -19.86
CA ASP A 181 4.49 8.72 -19.33
C ASP A 181 3.83 7.35 -19.46
N VAL A 182 2.81 7.10 -18.63
CA VAL A 182 1.94 5.95 -18.77
C VAL A 182 1.30 5.96 -20.16
N PRO A 183 1.40 4.85 -20.94
CA PRO A 183 0.76 4.73 -22.24
C PRO A 183 -0.77 4.83 -22.17
N GLU A 184 -1.38 5.48 -23.15
CA GLU A 184 -2.83 5.67 -23.24
C GLU A 184 -3.58 4.34 -23.33
N GLU A 185 -2.98 3.32 -23.96
CA GLU A 185 -3.58 1.98 -24.04
C GLU A 185 -3.78 1.32 -22.68
N ILE A 186 -2.99 1.70 -21.66
CA ILE A 186 -3.17 1.19 -20.28
C ILE A 186 -4.37 1.87 -19.64
N ILE A 187 -4.51 3.19 -19.80
CA ILE A 187 -5.63 3.95 -19.23
C ILE A 187 -6.94 3.49 -19.85
N SER A 188 -7.02 3.48 -21.19
CA SER A 188 -8.22 3.04 -21.91
C SER A 188 -8.54 1.58 -21.65
N GLY A 189 -7.55 0.69 -21.65
CA GLY A 189 -7.77 -0.73 -21.38
C GLY A 189 -8.22 -1.01 -19.94
N LEU A 190 -7.74 -0.24 -18.95
CA LEU A 190 -8.27 -0.32 -17.58
C LEU A 190 -9.72 0.17 -17.49
N ALA A 191 -10.07 1.22 -18.24
CA ALA A 191 -11.45 1.70 -18.35
C ALA A 191 -12.36 0.64 -18.98
N ASP A 192 -11.91 0.01 -20.08
CA ASP A 192 -12.66 -1.03 -20.80
C ASP A 192 -12.98 -2.26 -19.95
N ILE A 193 -12.08 -2.64 -19.02
CA ILE A 193 -12.33 -3.73 -18.07
C ILE A 193 -13.00 -3.27 -16.78
N GLY A 194 -13.43 -2.01 -16.69
CA GLY A 194 -14.15 -1.46 -15.54
C GLY A 194 -13.32 -1.21 -14.28
N ALA A 195 -11.99 -1.15 -14.40
CA ALA A 195 -11.09 -1.05 -13.27
C ALA A 195 -11.32 0.18 -12.39
N PHE A 196 -11.69 1.32 -12.99
CA PHE A 196 -11.92 2.57 -12.27
C PHE A 196 -13.30 2.64 -11.59
N GLY A 197 -14.22 1.72 -11.94
CA GLY A 197 -15.55 1.62 -11.36
C GLY A 197 -15.64 0.73 -10.11
N LEU A 198 -14.57 0.06 -9.70
CA LEU A 198 -14.60 -0.91 -8.59
C LEU A 198 -15.07 -0.34 -7.25
N SER A 199 -14.84 0.94 -6.99
CA SER A 199 -15.22 1.64 -5.76
C SER A 199 -16.36 2.64 -5.95
N ILE A 200 -16.92 2.74 -7.17
CA ILE A 200 -18.01 3.64 -7.49
C ILE A 200 -19.32 2.89 -7.36
N PRO A 201 -20.31 3.43 -6.61
CA PRO A 201 -21.60 2.78 -6.47
C PRO A 201 -22.29 2.51 -7.82
N SER A 202 -23.00 1.39 -7.92
CA SER A 202 -23.67 0.96 -9.15
C SER A 202 -24.71 1.98 -9.66
N GLU A 203 -25.35 2.71 -8.76
CA GLU A 203 -26.29 3.81 -9.09
C GLU A 203 -25.63 4.97 -9.85
N TYR A 204 -24.30 5.11 -9.77
CA TYR A 204 -23.51 6.11 -10.53
C TYR A 204 -22.66 5.48 -11.63
N GLY A 205 -23.00 4.27 -12.09
CA GLY A 205 -22.34 3.61 -13.21
C GLY A 205 -21.03 2.89 -12.85
N GLY A 206 -20.80 2.61 -11.58
CA GLY A 206 -19.71 1.75 -11.11
C GLY A 206 -20.14 0.30 -10.87
N PHE A 207 -19.34 -0.43 -10.11
CA PHE A 207 -19.56 -1.84 -9.78
C PHE A 207 -19.63 -2.11 -8.28
N SER A 208 -19.55 -1.07 -7.45
CA SER A 208 -19.59 -1.23 -6.00
C SER A 208 -21.03 -1.36 -5.50
N GLU A 209 -21.30 -2.45 -4.80
CA GLU A 209 -22.48 -2.61 -3.95
C GLU A 209 -22.14 -2.28 -2.47
N GLY A 210 -20.94 -1.75 -2.23
CA GLY A 210 -20.42 -1.48 -0.89
C GLY A 210 -19.95 -2.73 -0.15
N GLY A 211 -19.57 -2.54 1.10
CA GLY A 211 -19.22 -3.63 2.00
C GLY A 211 -17.92 -4.37 1.67
N GLU A 212 -17.85 -5.62 2.11
CA GLU A 212 -16.63 -6.45 2.05
C GLU A 212 -16.18 -6.71 0.60
N GLY A 213 -17.12 -6.93 -0.31
CA GLY A 213 -16.84 -7.28 -1.72
C GLY A 213 -16.05 -6.21 -2.44
N GLU A 214 -16.37 -4.95 -2.22
CA GLU A 214 -15.70 -3.81 -2.84
C GLU A 214 -14.21 -3.74 -2.46
N TYR A 215 -13.90 -3.82 -1.16
CA TYR A 215 -12.52 -3.73 -0.68
C TYR A 215 -11.68 -4.93 -1.09
N MET A 216 -12.28 -6.13 -1.09
CA MET A 216 -11.59 -7.34 -1.54
C MET A 216 -11.29 -7.30 -3.03
N ALA A 217 -12.25 -6.97 -3.89
CA ALA A 217 -12.05 -6.86 -5.33
C ALA A 217 -10.97 -5.83 -5.67
N SER A 218 -11.03 -4.64 -5.06
CA SER A 218 -10.03 -3.59 -5.23
C SER A 218 -8.63 -4.03 -4.76
N CYS A 219 -8.54 -4.76 -3.65
CA CYS A 219 -7.28 -5.29 -3.11
C CYS A 219 -6.65 -6.30 -4.08
N VAL A 220 -7.43 -7.27 -4.57
CA VAL A 220 -6.97 -8.31 -5.52
C VAL A 220 -6.57 -7.69 -6.87
N ALA A 221 -7.37 -6.76 -7.41
CA ALA A 221 -7.05 -6.05 -8.65
C ALA A 221 -5.74 -5.26 -8.54
N THR A 222 -5.57 -4.52 -7.45
CA THR A 222 -4.37 -3.73 -7.18
C THR A 222 -3.13 -4.60 -7.03
N GLU A 223 -3.24 -5.76 -6.37
CA GLU A 223 -2.15 -6.73 -6.25
C GLU A 223 -1.68 -7.21 -7.63
N GLU A 224 -2.61 -7.66 -8.49
CA GLU A 224 -2.25 -8.21 -9.82
C GLU A 224 -1.69 -7.15 -10.77
N LEU A 225 -2.22 -5.94 -10.75
CA LEU A 225 -1.67 -4.84 -11.54
C LEU A 225 -0.28 -4.42 -11.07
N SER A 226 -0.06 -4.40 -9.74
CA SER A 226 1.25 -4.06 -9.17
C SER A 226 2.30 -5.12 -9.41
N ARG A 227 1.89 -6.39 -9.56
CA ARG A 227 2.77 -7.48 -9.99
C ARG A 227 3.33 -7.21 -11.40
N ALA A 228 2.59 -6.58 -12.28
CA ALA A 228 3.08 -6.16 -13.60
C ALA A 228 3.93 -4.88 -13.52
N SER A 229 3.43 -3.84 -12.85
CA SER A 229 4.14 -2.60 -12.57
C SER A 229 3.49 -1.82 -11.43
N LEU A 230 4.28 -1.36 -10.48
CA LEU A 230 3.82 -0.54 -9.38
C LEU A 230 3.23 0.79 -9.85
N GLY A 231 3.94 1.51 -10.73
CA GLY A 231 3.55 2.84 -11.23
C GLY A 231 2.36 2.77 -12.19
N ILE A 232 2.62 2.31 -13.40
CA ILE A 232 1.65 2.35 -14.52
C ILE A 232 0.54 1.30 -14.45
N GLY A 233 0.57 0.40 -13.47
CA GLY A 233 -0.48 -0.58 -13.18
C GLY A 233 -1.17 -0.29 -11.87
N GLY A 234 -0.62 -0.78 -10.76
CA GLY A 234 -1.26 -0.77 -9.46
C GLY A 234 -1.53 0.60 -8.85
N SER A 235 -0.80 1.65 -9.25
CA SER A 235 -1.05 3.00 -8.75
C SER A 235 -2.04 3.78 -9.61
N LEU A 236 -2.18 3.43 -10.86
CA LEU A 236 -3.09 4.12 -11.77
C LEU A 236 -4.54 3.88 -11.40
N ILE A 237 -4.91 2.64 -11.07
CA ILE A 237 -6.28 2.26 -10.66
C ILE A 237 -6.79 3.05 -9.45
N THR A 238 -5.88 3.46 -8.56
CA THR A 238 -6.26 4.17 -7.33
C THR A 238 -6.43 5.68 -7.51
N ARG A 239 -6.15 6.23 -8.69
CA ARG A 239 -6.23 7.69 -8.89
C ARG A 239 -7.64 8.25 -8.76
N PRO A 240 -8.68 7.69 -9.45
CA PRO A 240 -10.05 8.15 -9.26
C PRO A 240 -10.61 7.82 -7.87
N GLU A 241 -10.20 6.71 -7.28
CA GLU A 241 -10.78 6.16 -6.05
C GLU A 241 -10.76 7.13 -4.86
N ILE A 242 -9.67 7.88 -4.67
CA ILE A 242 -9.55 8.80 -3.52
C ILE A 242 -10.60 9.91 -3.60
N LEU A 243 -10.84 10.47 -4.80
CA LEU A 243 -11.91 11.45 -5.00
C LEU A 243 -13.29 10.82 -4.88
N THR A 244 -13.47 9.61 -5.41
CA THR A 244 -14.71 8.82 -5.26
C THR A 244 -15.11 8.71 -3.79
N ARG A 245 -14.19 8.29 -2.92
CA ARG A 245 -14.44 8.17 -1.47
C ARG A 245 -14.89 9.49 -0.84
N ALA A 246 -14.21 10.58 -1.18
CA ALA A 246 -14.55 11.90 -0.68
C ALA A 246 -15.94 12.37 -1.16
N LEU A 247 -16.29 12.11 -2.44
CA LEU A 247 -17.59 12.45 -3.01
C LEU A 247 -18.72 11.61 -2.41
N VAL A 248 -18.55 10.31 -2.31
CA VAL A 248 -19.57 9.41 -1.73
C VAL A 248 -19.85 9.81 -0.28
N LYS A 249 -18.82 10.15 0.49
CA LYS A 249 -18.94 10.53 1.91
C LYS A 249 -19.51 11.92 2.13
N GLY A 250 -19.14 12.90 1.33
CA GLY A 250 -19.43 14.30 1.62
C GLY A 250 -19.88 15.16 0.45
N GLY A 251 -19.92 14.62 -0.75
CA GLY A 251 -20.41 15.33 -1.94
C GLY A 251 -21.94 15.53 -1.91
N THR A 252 -22.42 16.61 -2.53
CA THR A 252 -23.85 16.78 -2.81
C THR A 252 -24.30 15.79 -3.86
N GLU A 253 -25.61 15.53 -3.95
CA GLU A 253 -26.15 14.62 -4.95
C GLU A 253 -25.84 15.08 -6.39
N ALA A 254 -25.86 16.39 -6.63
CA ALA A 254 -25.47 16.98 -7.90
C ALA A 254 -23.99 16.69 -8.24
N GLN A 255 -23.09 16.81 -7.25
CA GLN A 255 -21.67 16.49 -7.43
C GLN A 255 -21.46 15.01 -7.71
N LYS A 256 -22.13 14.11 -6.99
CA LYS A 256 -22.02 12.66 -7.21
C LYS A 256 -22.50 12.28 -8.61
N THR A 257 -23.70 12.72 -8.99
CA THR A 257 -24.29 12.44 -10.31
C THR A 257 -23.44 12.97 -11.46
N TYR A 258 -22.74 14.08 -11.27
CA TYR A 258 -21.88 14.67 -12.30
C TYR A 258 -20.51 14.01 -12.40
N TRP A 259 -19.82 13.77 -11.25
CA TRP A 259 -18.43 13.35 -11.25
C TRP A 259 -18.25 11.83 -11.26
N LEU A 260 -19.05 11.06 -10.50
CA LEU A 260 -18.81 9.63 -10.33
C LEU A 260 -18.87 8.82 -11.63
N PRO A 261 -19.83 9.06 -12.55
CA PRO A 261 -19.84 8.36 -13.83
C PRO A 261 -18.59 8.62 -14.68
N LYS A 262 -18.08 9.86 -14.65
CA LYS A 262 -16.88 10.27 -15.39
C LYS A 262 -15.60 9.67 -14.81
N LEU A 263 -15.55 9.48 -13.50
CA LEU A 263 -14.47 8.78 -12.82
C LEU A 263 -14.47 7.29 -13.14
N SER A 264 -15.66 6.67 -13.22
CA SER A 264 -15.83 5.24 -13.53
C SER A 264 -15.30 4.86 -14.92
N THR A 265 -15.42 5.76 -15.88
CA THR A 265 -15.00 5.56 -17.28
C THR A 265 -13.61 6.12 -17.61
N ALA A 266 -12.92 6.70 -16.64
CA ALA A 266 -11.68 7.47 -16.84
C ALA A 266 -11.83 8.68 -17.77
N GLU A 267 -13.06 9.14 -18.09
CA GLU A 267 -13.27 10.44 -18.74
C GLU A 267 -12.62 11.56 -17.93
N VAL A 268 -12.65 11.42 -16.60
CA VAL A 268 -11.96 12.30 -15.65
C VAL A 268 -10.99 11.50 -14.81
N MET A 269 -9.72 11.85 -14.90
CA MET A 269 -8.64 11.34 -14.05
C MET A 269 -8.23 12.36 -12.99
N VAL A 270 -7.78 11.88 -11.84
CA VAL A 270 -7.56 12.68 -10.63
C VAL A 270 -6.11 12.65 -10.19
N ALA A 271 -5.59 13.79 -9.75
CA ALA A 271 -4.40 13.86 -8.94
C ALA A 271 -4.71 14.43 -7.55
N VAL A 272 -4.05 13.92 -6.53
CA VAL A 272 -4.20 14.38 -5.15
C VAL A 272 -3.23 15.53 -4.90
N ALA A 273 -3.74 16.70 -4.53
CA ALA A 273 -3.00 17.93 -4.28
C ALA A 273 -3.18 18.38 -2.82
N VAL A 274 -2.51 17.69 -1.90
CA VAL A 274 -2.62 17.88 -0.44
C VAL A 274 -1.30 18.37 0.14
N THR A 275 -0.22 17.64 -0.10
CA THR A 275 1.11 17.90 0.44
C THR A 275 1.67 19.22 -0.07
N GLU A 276 2.35 19.96 0.82
CA GLU A 276 3.11 21.16 0.49
C GLU A 276 4.59 20.96 0.80
N PRO A 277 5.51 21.77 0.25
CA PRO A 277 6.95 21.62 0.49
C PRO A 277 7.33 21.48 1.96
N ASP A 278 6.68 22.25 2.85
CA ASP A 278 6.95 22.25 4.30
C ASP A 278 5.99 21.34 5.10
N TYR A 279 4.91 20.82 4.50
CA TYR A 279 3.81 20.15 5.19
C TYR A 279 3.40 18.84 4.49
N GLY A 280 4.15 17.76 4.75
CA GLY A 280 3.82 16.41 4.30
C GLY A 280 3.03 15.64 5.37
N SER A 281 3.67 15.29 6.47
CA SER A 281 3.00 14.58 7.59
C SER A 281 2.10 15.50 8.42
N ASP A 282 2.45 16.79 8.55
CA ASP A 282 1.64 17.79 9.26
C ASP A 282 0.70 18.55 8.31
N VAL A 283 -0.18 17.80 7.66
CA VAL A 283 -1.17 18.35 6.71
C VAL A 283 -2.08 19.40 7.34
N ALA A 284 -2.35 19.31 8.65
CA ALA A 284 -3.22 20.26 9.35
C ALA A 284 -2.67 21.70 9.34
N SER A 285 -1.36 21.87 9.15
CA SER A 285 -0.65 23.15 9.17
C SER A 285 -0.44 23.77 7.77
N LEU A 286 -0.99 23.18 6.72
CA LEU A 286 -0.83 23.64 5.32
C LEU A 286 -1.19 25.13 5.14
N LYS A 287 -0.55 25.75 4.15
CA LYS A 287 -0.62 27.20 3.88
C LYS A 287 -1.44 27.58 2.66
N THR A 288 -1.68 26.67 1.71
CA THR A 288 -2.53 26.94 0.54
C THR A 288 -3.88 27.46 0.99
N THR A 289 -4.32 28.58 0.43
CA THR A 289 -5.59 29.25 0.79
C THR A 289 -6.61 29.12 -0.34
N ALA A 290 -7.89 29.14 0.03
CA ALA A 290 -9.02 29.32 -0.86
C ALA A 290 -9.92 30.40 -0.25
N VAL A 291 -9.96 31.56 -0.90
CA VAL A 291 -10.68 32.75 -0.42
C VAL A 291 -11.88 32.97 -1.33
N THR A 292 -13.05 33.25 -0.73
CA THR A 292 -14.28 33.55 -1.48
C THR A 292 -14.08 34.76 -2.41
N ALA A 293 -14.54 34.60 -3.64
CA ALA A 293 -14.45 35.62 -4.67
C ALA A 293 -15.59 35.46 -5.68
N GLN A 294 -15.81 36.51 -6.47
CA GLN A 294 -16.71 36.44 -7.63
C GLN A 294 -15.93 36.79 -8.89
N ARG A 295 -16.07 35.97 -9.93
CA ARG A 295 -15.52 36.25 -11.27
C ARG A 295 -16.61 36.09 -12.35
N ASN A 296 -16.75 37.12 -13.19
CA ASN A 296 -17.74 37.12 -14.28
C ASN A 296 -19.18 36.81 -13.80
N GLY A 297 -19.54 37.28 -12.59
CA GLY A 297 -20.85 37.02 -12.01
C GLY A 297 -21.04 35.64 -11.37
N VAL A 298 -20.00 34.80 -11.33
CA VAL A 298 -20.01 33.48 -10.70
C VAL A 298 -19.33 33.56 -9.34
N ASP A 299 -20.04 33.12 -8.31
CA ASP A 299 -19.47 32.99 -6.95
C ASP A 299 -18.56 31.76 -6.89
N GLY A 300 -17.46 31.89 -6.14
CA GLY A 300 -16.47 30.82 -6.02
C GLY A 300 -15.33 31.13 -5.09
N TYR A 301 -14.20 30.53 -5.36
CA TYR A 301 -12.99 30.66 -4.55
C TYR A 301 -11.78 30.95 -5.43
N VAL A 302 -10.88 31.81 -4.95
CA VAL A 302 -9.54 32.00 -5.51
C VAL A 302 -8.55 31.23 -4.66
N ILE A 303 -7.81 30.32 -5.32
CA ILE A 303 -6.84 29.43 -4.69
C ILE A 303 -5.43 29.96 -4.94
N ASN A 304 -4.64 30.05 -3.85
CA ASN A 304 -3.23 30.45 -3.89
C ASN A 304 -2.39 29.51 -3.02
N GLY A 305 -1.27 29.03 -3.55
CA GLY A 305 -0.31 28.18 -2.82
C GLY A 305 0.55 27.32 -3.70
N VAL A 306 1.30 26.42 -3.07
CA VAL A 306 2.15 25.44 -3.76
C VAL A 306 1.84 24.06 -3.22
N LYS A 307 1.57 23.11 -4.11
CA LYS A 307 1.39 21.70 -3.80
C LYS A 307 2.55 20.90 -4.37
N THR A 308 2.99 19.86 -3.66
CA THR A 308 4.08 19.00 -4.12
C THR A 308 3.71 17.53 -4.03
N TRP A 309 4.46 16.68 -4.70
CA TRP A 309 4.19 15.24 -4.81
C TRP A 309 2.80 14.93 -5.37
N CYS A 310 2.31 15.80 -6.27
CA CYS A 310 1.05 15.59 -6.96
C CYS A 310 1.24 14.53 -8.04
N THR A 311 1.16 13.26 -7.67
CA THR A 311 1.32 12.13 -8.60
C THR A 311 0.23 12.16 -9.66
N PHE A 312 0.61 11.98 -10.94
CA PHE A 312 -0.26 12.10 -12.10
C PHE A 312 -0.73 13.54 -12.38
N GLY A 313 -0.09 14.53 -11.76
CA GLY A 313 -0.53 15.93 -11.75
C GLY A 313 -0.70 16.57 -13.13
N ALA A 314 0.13 16.27 -14.11
CA ALA A 314 -0.02 16.80 -15.47
C ALA A 314 -1.17 16.11 -16.23
N ARG A 315 -1.24 14.79 -16.19
CA ARG A 315 -2.20 13.96 -16.94
C ARG A 315 -3.60 13.93 -16.35
N ALA A 316 -3.78 14.37 -15.09
CA ALA A 316 -5.09 14.46 -14.45
C ALA A 316 -5.92 15.63 -15.01
N ASN A 317 -7.22 15.41 -15.17
CA ASN A 317 -8.19 16.46 -15.54
C ASN A 317 -8.53 17.36 -14.37
N VAL A 318 -8.48 16.81 -13.15
CA VAL A 318 -8.80 17.54 -11.92
C VAL A 318 -7.76 17.27 -10.83
N LEU A 319 -7.54 18.28 -9.99
CA LEU A 319 -6.85 18.11 -8.72
C LEU A 319 -7.89 17.99 -7.60
N MET A 320 -7.81 16.92 -6.81
CA MET A 320 -8.45 16.90 -5.50
C MET A 320 -7.56 17.69 -4.53
N LEU A 321 -7.93 18.93 -4.26
CA LEU A 321 -7.07 19.91 -3.62
C LEU A 321 -7.59 20.29 -2.22
N LEU A 322 -6.72 20.13 -1.23
CA LEU A 322 -6.99 20.57 0.14
C LEU A 322 -6.42 21.98 0.36
N ALA A 323 -7.29 22.91 0.78
CA ALA A 323 -6.91 24.30 1.05
C ALA A 323 -7.55 24.84 2.33
N ARG A 324 -6.96 25.89 2.86
CA ARG A 324 -7.48 26.61 4.02
C ARG A 324 -8.51 27.63 3.58
N THR A 325 -9.74 27.46 4.03
CA THR A 325 -10.86 28.39 3.83
C THR A 325 -11.11 29.28 5.04
N ASP A 326 -10.66 28.86 6.23
CA ASP A 326 -10.78 29.66 7.45
C ASP A 326 -9.42 30.32 7.79
N PRO A 327 -9.36 31.64 7.89
CA PRO A 327 -8.14 32.36 8.21
C PRO A 327 -7.64 32.11 9.65
N ASP A 328 -8.54 31.70 10.56
CA ASP A 328 -8.19 31.37 11.94
C ASP A 328 -7.42 30.05 11.99
N ARG A 329 -6.10 30.14 12.11
CA ARG A 329 -5.21 28.95 12.15
C ARG A 329 -5.38 28.12 13.42
N THR A 330 -5.97 28.64 14.48
CA THR A 330 -6.24 27.86 15.71
C THR A 330 -7.27 26.79 15.49
N LYS A 331 -8.11 26.90 14.46
CA LYS A 331 -9.04 25.86 14.04
C LYS A 331 -8.34 24.64 13.42
N SER A 332 -7.02 24.74 13.12
CA SER A 332 -6.20 23.64 12.60
C SER A 332 -6.91 22.91 11.45
N ARG A 333 -7.15 21.59 11.58
CA ARG A 333 -7.82 20.76 10.58
C ARG A 333 -9.27 21.18 10.26
N ARG A 334 -9.97 21.82 11.19
CA ARG A 334 -11.35 22.30 10.99
C ARG A 334 -11.44 23.58 10.14
N GLY A 335 -10.31 24.16 9.77
CA GLY A 335 -10.25 25.29 8.84
C GLY A 335 -9.93 24.89 7.41
N LEU A 336 -9.89 23.57 7.09
CA LEU A 336 -9.50 23.04 5.79
C LEU A 336 -10.71 22.50 5.02
N SER A 337 -10.80 22.82 3.74
CA SER A 337 -11.86 22.39 2.84
C SER A 337 -11.27 21.69 1.61
N LEU A 338 -12.02 20.79 0.99
CA LEU A 338 -11.58 19.95 -0.10
C LEU A 338 -12.27 20.37 -1.40
N PHE A 339 -11.49 20.59 -2.44
CA PHE A 339 -11.96 21.11 -3.73
C PHE A 339 -11.68 20.13 -4.87
N ILE A 340 -12.57 20.11 -5.84
CA ILE A 340 -12.32 19.55 -7.17
C ILE A 340 -11.86 20.69 -8.06
N VAL A 341 -10.61 20.72 -8.47
CA VAL A 341 -10.00 21.82 -9.23
C VAL A 341 -9.72 21.35 -10.66
N PRO A 342 -10.60 21.69 -11.63
CA PRO A 342 -10.37 21.40 -13.03
C PRO A 342 -9.15 22.13 -13.58
N LYS A 343 -8.43 21.46 -14.48
CA LYS A 343 -7.33 22.04 -15.22
C LYS A 343 -7.17 21.36 -16.58
N PRO A 344 -6.50 22.00 -17.57
CA PRO A 344 -6.12 21.33 -18.82
C PRO A 344 -5.13 20.18 -18.57
N LEU A 345 -4.96 19.30 -19.56
CA LEU A 345 -3.97 18.23 -19.54
C LEU A 345 -2.59 18.77 -19.90
N GLY A 346 -1.56 18.27 -19.24
CA GLY A 346 -0.16 18.44 -19.53
C GLY A 346 0.52 17.11 -19.83
N ASP A 347 1.84 17.09 -19.81
CA ASP A 347 2.67 15.91 -20.09
C ASP A 347 3.80 15.75 -19.06
N ALA A 348 4.70 14.79 -19.31
CA ALA A 348 5.85 14.51 -18.45
C ALA A 348 6.83 15.68 -18.29
N HIS A 349 6.79 16.66 -19.19
CA HIS A 349 7.71 17.82 -19.17
C HIS A 349 7.20 18.98 -18.30
N GLY A 350 5.98 18.86 -17.78
CA GLY A 350 5.33 19.89 -16.97
C GLY A 350 4.31 20.70 -17.76
N PHE A 351 3.78 21.75 -17.12
CA PHE A 351 2.75 22.57 -17.74
C PHE A 351 2.71 24.00 -17.17
N VAL A 352 2.19 24.91 -17.98
CA VAL A 352 1.81 26.26 -17.58
C VAL A 352 0.43 26.56 -18.14
N PHE A 353 -0.56 26.74 -17.26
CA PHE A 353 -1.92 27.08 -17.63
C PHE A 353 -2.31 28.45 -17.12
N LYS A 354 -3.14 29.16 -17.86
CA LYS A 354 -3.73 30.45 -17.49
C LYS A 354 -5.23 30.41 -17.68
N GLN A 355 -5.96 31.03 -16.76
CA GLN A 355 -7.40 31.24 -16.87
C GLN A 355 -7.71 32.61 -17.49
N ASP A 356 -8.82 32.69 -18.23
CA ASP A 356 -9.39 33.96 -18.65
C ASP A 356 -9.79 34.77 -17.40
N GLY A 357 -9.39 36.05 -17.36
CA GLY A 357 -9.64 36.92 -16.20
C GLY A 357 -8.60 36.81 -15.06
N GLY A 358 -7.45 36.16 -15.33
CA GLY A 358 -6.33 36.01 -14.40
C GLY A 358 -6.39 34.68 -13.62
N GLY A 359 -5.29 34.19 -13.28
CA GLY A 359 -5.07 32.91 -12.63
C GLY A 359 -4.05 32.10 -13.41
N LYS A 360 -3.03 31.58 -12.72
CA LYS A 360 -1.96 30.77 -13.29
C LYS A 360 -1.76 29.51 -12.49
N MET A 361 -1.52 28.41 -13.18
CA MET A 361 -1.09 27.16 -12.58
C MET A 361 0.15 26.66 -13.33
N GLU A 362 1.23 26.41 -12.63
CA GLU A 362 2.48 25.92 -13.21
C GLU A 362 2.90 24.63 -12.49
N GLY A 363 3.04 23.53 -13.22
CA GLY A 363 3.50 22.24 -12.72
C GLY A 363 4.88 21.89 -13.24
N ARG A 364 5.78 21.51 -12.35
CA ARG A 364 7.12 21.02 -12.67
C ARG A 364 7.27 19.59 -12.22
N PRO A 365 7.76 18.66 -13.08
CA PRO A 365 7.98 17.28 -12.69
C PRO A 365 9.09 17.19 -11.64
N ILE A 366 8.97 16.19 -10.77
CA ILE A 366 9.96 15.82 -9.77
C ILE A 366 10.60 14.51 -10.24
N ASP A 367 11.90 14.54 -10.53
CA ASP A 367 12.64 13.35 -10.93
C ASP A 367 12.73 12.37 -9.76
N THR A 368 12.38 11.11 -10.01
CA THR A 368 12.35 10.05 -9.02
C THR A 368 13.19 8.85 -9.45
N ILE A 369 13.73 8.11 -8.47
CA ILE A 369 14.54 6.91 -8.72
C ILE A 369 13.71 5.70 -9.18
N GLY A 370 12.41 5.68 -8.87
CA GLY A 370 11.43 4.65 -9.21
C GLY A 370 10.02 5.23 -9.26
N TYR A 371 9.00 4.37 -9.33
CA TYR A 371 7.60 4.79 -9.40
C TYR A 371 7.33 5.69 -10.63
N ARG A 372 8.05 5.42 -11.72
CA ARG A 372 8.01 6.19 -12.95
C ARG A 372 6.76 5.87 -13.78
N GLY A 373 6.45 6.75 -14.72
CA GLY A 373 5.24 6.69 -15.57
C GLY A 373 4.07 7.49 -15.01
N MET A 374 3.95 7.58 -13.70
CA MET A 374 2.92 8.38 -13.05
C MET A 374 3.33 9.84 -12.84
N HIS A 375 4.60 10.14 -12.88
CA HIS A 375 5.24 11.41 -12.59
C HIS A 375 4.58 12.19 -11.44
N SER A 376 5.39 12.66 -10.53
CA SER A 376 4.96 13.55 -9.44
C SER A 376 5.34 14.99 -9.76
N TYR A 377 4.51 15.93 -9.37
CA TYR A 377 4.70 17.35 -9.71
C TYR A 377 4.70 18.22 -8.46
N GLU A 378 5.52 19.27 -8.52
CA GLU A 378 5.29 20.47 -7.75
C GLU A 378 4.42 21.41 -8.58
N ILE A 379 3.31 21.90 -7.99
CA ILE A 379 2.31 22.73 -8.67
C ILE A 379 2.16 24.05 -7.93
N ALA A 380 2.63 25.12 -8.53
CA ALA A 380 2.40 26.49 -8.08
C ALA A 380 1.04 26.98 -8.61
N ILE A 381 0.24 27.56 -7.73
CA ILE A 381 -1.12 28.04 -8.00
C ILE A 381 -1.20 29.50 -7.58
N GLU A 382 -1.49 30.36 -8.54
CA GLU A 382 -1.61 31.80 -8.36
C GLU A 382 -2.98 32.26 -8.88
N ASP A 383 -3.79 32.84 -7.99
CA ASP A 383 -5.11 33.39 -8.27
C ASP A 383 -6.04 32.48 -9.09
N TRP A 384 -5.93 31.16 -8.92
CA TRP A 384 -6.73 30.17 -9.64
C TRP A 384 -8.16 30.16 -9.13
N PHE A 385 -9.11 30.53 -9.97
CA PHE A 385 -10.53 30.57 -9.61
C PHE A 385 -11.20 29.21 -9.83
N VAL A 386 -12.03 28.81 -8.87
CA VAL A 386 -12.95 27.67 -8.98
C VAL A 386 -14.35 28.10 -8.54
N PRO A 387 -15.42 27.69 -9.24
CA PRO A 387 -16.81 27.93 -8.84
C PRO A 387 -17.14 27.33 -7.47
N ALA A 388 -18.16 27.85 -6.80
CA ALA A 388 -18.51 27.43 -5.45
C ALA A 388 -18.97 25.97 -5.35
N ASP A 389 -19.60 25.44 -6.40
CA ASP A 389 -20.05 24.06 -6.52
C ASP A 389 -18.91 23.05 -6.67
N HIS A 390 -17.66 23.51 -6.82
CA HIS A 390 -16.47 22.69 -6.82
C HIS A 390 -15.89 22.43 -5.41
N LEU A 391 -16.40 23.06 -4.38
CA LEU A 391 -16.16 22.69 -3.00
C LEU A 391 -16.95 21.42 -2.69
N ILE A 392 -16.29 20.33 -2.30
CA ILE A 392 -16.97 19.06 -2.01
C ILE A 392 -17.92 19.26 -0.82
N GLY A 393 -19.21 18.96 -1.06
CA GLY A 393 -20.30 19.21 -0.10
C GLY A 393 -20.73 20.66 -0.03
N GLU A 394 -20.23 21.50 -0.93
CA GLU A 394 -20.57 22.92 -1.03
C GLU A 394 -20.49 23.63 0.35
N GLN A 395 -21.48 24.43 0.73
CA GLN A 395 -21.47 25.17 2.01
C GLN A 395 -21.35 24.25 3.22
N ASP A 396 -21.96 23.07 3.17
CA ASP A 396 -21.89 22.07 4.25
C ASP A 396 -20.52 21.40 4.35
N GLY A 397 -19.72 21.46 3.28
CA GLY A 397 -18.37 20.91 3.20
C GLY A 397 -17.28 21.80 3.79
N LEU A 398 -17.60 23.07 4.12
CA LEU A 398 -16.64 24.01 4.71
C LEU A 398 -16.06 23.46 6.02
N GLY A 399 -14.73 23.46 6.11
CA GLY A 399 -14.00 22.96 7.28
C GLY A 399 -14.01 21.44 7.47
N LYS A 400 -14.60 20.68 6.55
CA LYS A 400 -14.66 19.22 6.61
C LYS A 400 -13.61 18.54 5.71
N GLY A 401 -12.85 19.30 4.92
CA GLY A 401 -11.93 18.78 3.91
C GLY A 401 -10.88 17.80 4.45
N PHE A 402 -10.34 18.06 5.63
CA PHE A 402 -9.39 17.16 6.27
C PHE A 402 -9.99 15.78 6.56
N TYR A 403 -11.22 15.73 7.02
CA TYR A 403 -11.90 14.48 7.38
C TYR A 403 -12.26 13.67 6.13
N LEU A 404 -12.77 14.33 5.09
CA LEU A 404 -13.07 13.71 3.79
C LEU A 404 -11.80 13.14 3.14
N GLN A 405 -10.66 13.84 3.26
CA GLN A 405 -9.36 13.38 2.82
C GLN A 405 -8.90 12.14 3.58
N MET A 406 -9.12 12.07 4.90
CA MET A 406 -8.69 10.93 5.72
C MET A 406 -9.45 9.66 5.37
N GLU A 407 -10.70 9.72 4.98
CA GLU A 407 -11.49 8.59 4.48
C GLU A 407 -10.81 7.92 3.28
N GLY A 408 -10.41 8.73 2.29
CA GLY A 408 -9.64 8.23 1.14
C GLY A 408 -8.28 7.66 1.51
N PHE A 409 -7.61 8.23 2.51
CA PHE A 409 -6.28 7.77 2.93
C PHE A 409 -6.31 6.47 3.73
N GLU A 410 -7.37 6.14 4.46
CA GLU A 410 -7.48 4.85 5.13
C GLU A 410 -7.52 3.71 4.11
N ASN A 411 -8.32 3.86 3.07
CA ASN A 411 -8.31 2.91 1.96
C ASN A 411 -6.98 2.96 1.17
N GLY A 412 -6.41 4.13 0.94
CA GLY A 412 -5.11 4.28 0.29
C GLY A 412 -3.99 3.48 0.98
N ARG A 413 -4.05 3.30 2.30
CA ARG A 413 -3.10 2.46 3.05
C ARG A 413 -3.27 0.99 2.73
N LEU A 414 -4.50 0.48 2.69
CA LEU A 414 -4.79 -0.89 2.26
C LEU A 414 -4.34 -1.12 0.82
N GLN A 415 -4.67 -0.21 -0.09
CA GLN A 415 -4.22 -0.27 -1.48
C GLN A 415 -2.68 -0.24 -1.59
N THR A 416 -2.00 0.48 -0.72
CA THR A 416 -0.53 0.50 -0.68
C THR A 416 0.04 -0.84 -0.22
N ALA A 417 -0.60 -1.51 0.74
CA ALA A 417 -0.23 -2.87 1.13
C ALA A 417 -0.46 -3.87 -0.02
N ALA A 418 -1.59 -3.80 -0.72
CA ALA A 418 -1.86 -4.64 -1.89
C ALA A 418 -0.83 -4.43 -3.01
N ARG A 419 -0.43 -3.17 -3.27
CA ARG A 419 0.67 -2.84 -4.20
C ARG A 419 1.97 -3.51 -3.79
N ALA A 420 2.30 -3.46 -2.51
CA ALA A 420 3.52 -4.08 -1.97
C ALA A 420 3.49 -5.60 -2.11
N VAL A 421 2.35 -6.26 -1.90
CA VAL A 421 2.19 -7.71 -2.11
C VAL A 421 2.42 -8.08 -3.56
N GLY A 422 1.81 -7.35 -4.51
CA GLY A 422 2.02 -7.58 -5.95
C GLY A 422 3.48 -7.42 -6.37
N LEU A 423 4.13 -6.38 -5.86
CA LEU A 423 5.56 -6.12 -6.12
C LEU A 423 6.46 -7.23 -5.55
N MET A 424 6.19 -7.69 -4.32
CA MET A 424 6.91 -8.81 -3.70
C MET A 424 6.73 -10.10 -4.49
N GLN A 425 5.52 -10.38 -4.97
CA GLN A 425 5.23 -11.54 -5.79
C GLN A 425 6.06 -11.53 -7.08
N ALA A 426 6.13 -10.38 -7.77
CA ALA A 426 6.95 -10.23 -8.98
C ALA A 426 8.45 -10.43 -8.69
N ALA A 427 8.94 -9.88 -7.59
CA ALA A 427 10.33 -10.00 -7.17
C ALA A 427 10.70 -11.46 -6.84
N TYR A 428 9.83 -12.16 -6.13
CA TYR A 428 9.99 -13.57 -5.81
C TYR A 428 10.02 -14.43 -7.08
N GLU A 429 9.09 -14.22 -8.00
CA GLU A 429 9.02 -14.98 -9.27
C GLU A 429 10.27 -14.79 -10.13
N ALA A 430 10.73 -13.54 -10.24
CA ALA A 430 11.97 -13.24 -10.96
C ALA A 430 13.19 -13.91 -10.31
N ALA A 431 13.27 -13.88 -8.97
CA ALA A 431 14.36 -14.52 -8.23
C ALA A 431 14.32 -16.04 -8.33
N PHE A 432 13.12 -16.63 -8.23
CA PHE A 432 12.91 -18.06 -8.34
C PHE A 432 13.27 -18.58 -9.74
N ASP A 433 12.80 -17.91 -10.79
CA ASP A 433 13.13 -18.24 -12.18
C ASP A 433 14.64 -18.12 -12.43
N TYR A 434 15.26 -17.03 -12.01
CA TYR A 434 16.71 -16.85 -12.15
C TYR A 434 17.50 -17.92 -11.41
N ALA A 435 17.12 -18.27 -10.19
CA ALA A 435 17.80 -19.28 -9.38
C ALA A 435 17.72 -20.69 -10.01
N ASN A 436 16.62 -21.01 -10.69
CA ASN A 436 16.44 -22.28 -11.41
C ASN A 436 17.26 -22.35 -12.71
N ASN A 437 17.58 -21.22 -13.32
CA ASN A 437 18.23 -21.19 -14.63
C ASN A 437 19.73 -20.84 -14.57
N ARG A 438 20.19 -20.15 -13.52
CA ARG A 438 21.58 -19.72 -13.37
C ARG A 438 22.44 -20.78 -12.69
N LYS A 439 23.53 -21.15 -13.33
CA LYS A 439 24.53 -22.08 -12.76
C LYS A 439 25.74 -21.32 -12.22
N VAL A 440 26.19 -21.72 -11.03
CA VAL A 440 27.45 -21.33 -10.38
C VAL A 440 28.05 -22.54 -9.69
N PHE A 441 29.36 -22.70 -9.71
CA PHE A 441 30.05 -23.87 -9.15
C PHE A 441 29.47 -25.21 -9.57
N GLY A 442 29.01 -25.32 -10.83
CA GLY A 442 28.48 -26.56 -11.41
C GLY A 442 27.04 -26.92 -11.07
N LYS A 443 26.34 -26.11 -10.24
CA LYS A 443 24.95 -26.31 -9.80
C LYS A 443 24.09 -25.11 -10.15
N ASN A 444 22.77 -25.30 -10.25
CA ASN A 444 21.83 -24.19 -10.28
C ASN A 444 21.81 -23.48 -8.93
N ILE A 445 21.58 -22.15 -8.93
CA ILE A 445 21.58 -21.36 -7.68
C ILE A 445 20.51 -21.89 -6.71
N ILE A 446 19.39 -22.39 -7.21
CA ILE A 446 18.32 -22.98 -6.40
C ILE A 446 18.78 -24.22 -5.59
N GLU A 447 19.83 -24.89 -5.98
CA GLU A 447 20.37 -26.08 -5.27
C GLU A 447 21.19 -25.70 -4.02
N PHE A 448 21.44 -24.42 -3.77
CA PHE A 448 22.13 -23.97 -2.58
C PHE A 448 21.14 -23.68 -1.46
N GLU A 449 21.36 -24.28 -0.29
CA GLU A 449 20.49 -24.15 0.87
C GLU A 449 20.18 -22.68 1.24
N LEU A 450 21.20 -21.81 1.23
CA LEU A 450 21.01 -20.39 1.54
C LEU A 450 20.05 -19.69 0.57
N THR A 451 20.04 -20.06 -0.70
CA THR A 451 19.09 -19.54 -1.70
C THR A 451 17.68 -20.06 -1.44
N GLN A 452 17.57 -21.36 -1.11
CA GLN A 452 16.27 -21.96 -0.77
C GLN A 452 15.66 -21.29 0.48
N ILE A 453 16.46 -21.09 1.54
CA ILE A 453 16.01 -20.41 2.77
C ILE A 453 15.52 -18.98 2.45
N LYS A 454 16.25 -18.24 1.62
CA LYS A 454 15.83 -16.88 1.22
C LYS A 454 14.48 -16.90 0.50
N LEU A 455 14.33 -17.78 -0.50
CA LEU A 455 13.09 -17.92 -1.26
C LEU A 455 11.93 -18.40 -0.36
N GLY A 456 12.18 -19.35 0.54
CA GLY A 456 11.18 -19.81 1.50
C GLY A 456 10.70 -18.70 2.44
N ARG A 457 11.61 -17.89 2.96
CA ARG A 457 11.24 -16.70 3.77
C ARG A 457 10.47 -15.66 2.95
N MET A 458 10.88 -15.42 1.68
CA MET A 458 10.12 -14.55 0.79
C MET A 458 8.70 -15.08 0.60
N ALA A 459 8.52 -16.39 0.38
CA ALA A 459 7.22 -17.04 0.23
C ALA A 459 6.34 -16.86 1.48
N VAL A 460 6.89 -17.11 2.68
CA VAL A 460 6.20 -16.91 3.97
C VAL A 460 5.75 -15.46 4.14
N ILE A 461 6.64 -14.50 3.90
CA ILE A 461 6.35 -13.07 4.08
C ILE A 461 5.28 -12.58 3.08
N ILE A 462 5.35 -13.02 1.81
CA ILE A 462 4.38 -12.66 0.78
C ILE A 462 2.99 -13.14 1.19
N GLN A 463 2.87 -14.41 1.60
CA GLN A 463 1.58 -14.96 1.96
C GLN A 463 1.02 -14.34 3.23
N ALA A 464 1.85 -14.11 4.24
CA ALA A 464 1.47 -13.41 5.46
C ALA A 464 0.96 -11.99 5.17
N SER A 465 1.68 -11.25 4.36
CA SER A 465 1.30 -9.90 3.92
C SER A 465 -0.04 -9.90 3.17
N ARG A 466 -0.25 -10.88 2.30
CA ARG A 466 -1.47 -11.06 1.52
C ARG A 466 -2.67 -11.35 2.41
N GLN A 467 -2.56 -12.34 3.30
CA GLN A 467 -3.66 -12.72 4.19
C GLN A 467 -4.04 -11.58 5.14
N PHE A 468 -3.06 -10.83 5.63
CA PHE A 468 -3.35 -9.65 6.44
C PHE A 468 -4.04 -8.54 5.64
N SER A 469 -3.63 -8.30 4.39
CA SER A 469 -4.31 -7.35 3.49
C SER A 469 -5.76 -7.74 3.25
N TYR A 470 -6.04 -9.02 3.02
CA TYR A 470 -7.40 -9.53 2.82
C TYR A 470 -8.24 -9.44 4.11
N ALA A 471 -7.66 -9.75 5.27
CA ALA A 471 -8.33 -9.57 6.55
C ALA A 471 -8.72 -8.11 6.79
N VAL A 472 -7.81 -7.16 6.53
CA VAL A 472 -8.10 -5.73 6.66
C VAL A 472 -9.15 -5.27 5.65
N ALA A 473 -9.12 -5.77 4.40
CA ALA A 473 -10.15 -5.48 3.41
C ALA A 473 -11.54 -5.87 3.90
N LYS A 474 -11.67 -7.05 4.50
CA LYS A 474 -12.92 -7.54 5.11
C LYS A 474 -13.37 -6.69 6.30
N MET A 475 -12.46 -6.27 7.16
CA MET A 475 -12.76 -5.36 8.28
C MET A 475 -13.26 -4.00 7.78
N MET A 476 -12.57 -3.42 6.79
CA MET A 476 -12.96 -2.13 6.21
C MET A 476 -14.34 -2.18 5.55
N GLY A 477 -14.69 -3.29 4.93
CA GLY A 477 -16.02 -3.52 4.38
C GLY A 477 -17.14 -3.51 5.43
N LYS A 478 -16.81 -3.76 6.69
CA LYS A 478 -17.72 -3.68 7.86
C LYS A 478 -17.68 -2.30 8.55
N GLY A 479 -16.90 -1.36 8.03
CA GLY A 479 -16.68 -0.05 8.66
C GLY A 479 -15.71 -0.08 9.84
N GLU A 480 -14.89 -1.12 9.93
CA GLU A 480 -13.89 -1.36 10.97
C GLU A 480 -12.46 -1.28 10.37
N GLY A 481 -11.43 -1.58 11.16
CA GLY A 481 -10.07 -1.80 10.63
C GLY A 481 -9.24 -0.55 10.32
N ALA A 482 -9.64 0.63 10.77
CA ALA A 482 -8.90 1.87 10.50
C ALA A 482 -7.48 1.89 11.11
N MET A 483 -7.25 1.20 12.24
CA MET A 483 -5.92 1.00 12.80
C MET A 483 -5.15 -0.06 12.02
N GLU A 484 -5.82 -1.15 11.72
CA GLU A 484 -5.27 -2.29 10.98
C GLU A 484 -4.87 -1.92 9.55
N ALA A 485 -5.57 -0.98 8.89
CA ALA A 485 -5.15 -0.40 7.62
C ALA A 485 -3.79 0.32 7.72
N SER A 486 -3.51 0.95 8.86
CA SER A 486 -2.19 1.54 9.13
C SER A 486 -1.15 0.47 9.48
N MET A 487 -1.53 -0.56 10.22
CA MET A 487 -0.66 -1.68 10.59
C MET A 487 -0.25 -2.50 9.36
N VAL A 488 -1.18 -2.84 8.48
CA VAL A 488 -0.90 -3.61 7.28
C VAL A 488 0.05 -2.84 6.35
N LYS A 489 -0.18 -1.53 6.18
CA LYS A 489 0.72 -0.68 5.39
C LYS A 489 2.12 -0.63 6.00
N ALA A 490 2.25 -0.38 7.30
CA ALA A 490 3.53 -0.28 7.98
C ALA A 490 4.34 -1.59 7.89
N TYR A 491 3.69 -2.74 8.11
CA TYR A 491 4.33 -4.04 8.03
C TYR A 491 4.71 -4.43 6.59
N VAL A 492 3.74 -4.42 5.67
CA VAL A 492 3.89 -4.98 4.32
C VAL A 492 4.87 -4.16 3.48
N CYS A 493 4.87 -2.83 3.63
CA CYS A 493 5.80 -1.98 2.88
C CYS A 493 7.27 -2.21 3.28
N LYS A 494 7.55 -2.40 4.58
CA LYS A 494 8.90 -2.77 5.03
C LYS A 494 9.30 -4.17 4.59
N ALA A 495 8.36 -5.10 4.59
CA ALA A 495 8.59 -6.45 4.07
C ALA A 495 8.95 -6.42 2.58
N ALA A 496 8.31 -5.55 1.78
CA ALA A 496 8.60 -5.39 0.36
C ALA A 496 10.04 -4.89 0.09
N GLU A 497 10.56 -4.00 0.92
CA GLU A 497 11.95 -3.55 0.82
C GLU A 497 12.94 -4.73 1.02
N TRP A 498 12.65 -5.63 1.97
CA TRP A 498 13.49 -6.80 2.20
C TRP A 498 13.37 -7.83 1.07
N VAL A 499 12.16 -8.16 0.63
CA VAL A 499 11.91 -9.16 -0.42
C VAL A 499 12.56 -8.73 -1.75
N THR A 500 12.39 -7.47 -2.16
CA THR A 500 12.99 -6.96 -3.40
C THR A 500 14.51 -6.87 -3.33
N ARG A 501 15.08 -6.55 -2.16
CA ARG A 501 16.51 -6.58 -1.90
C ARG A 501 17.08 -8.00 -2.06
N GLU A 502 16.41 -9.01 -1.49
CA GLU A 502 16.87 -10.41 -1.60
C GLU A 502 16.72 -10.95 -3.03
N ALA A 503 15.66 -10.55 -3.75
CA ALA A 503 15.52 -10.88 -5.15
C ALA A 503 16.68 -10.33 -6.01
N MET A 504 17.03 -9.07 -5.80
CA MET A 504 18.18 -8.43 -6.43
C MET A 504 19.50 -9.12 -6.05
N GLN A 505 19.67 -9.49 -4.77
CA GLN A 505 20.85 -10.21 -4.28
C GLN A 505 21.02 -11.61 -4.91
N ILE A 506 19.91 -12.35 -5.13
CA ILE A 506 19.93 -13.65 -5.78
C ILE A 506 20.44 -13.54 -7.24
N HIS A 507 20.12 -12.44 -7.92
CA HIS A 507 20.64 -12.16 -9.27
C HIS A 507 22.13 -11.78 -9.28
N GLY A 508 22.74 -11.46 -8.13
CA GLY A 508 24.12 -11.02 -8.06
C GLY A 508 24.36 -9.75 -8.88
N GLY A 509 25.48 -9.67 -9.62
CA GLY A 509 25.81 -8.49 -10.43
C GLY A 509 24.74 -8.15 -11.48
N TYR A 510 24.05 -9.12 -12.02
CA TYR A 510 22.94 -8.91 -12.95
C TYR A 510 21.71 -8.24 -12.27
N GLY A 511 21.51 -8.44 -10.97
CA GLY A 511 20.45 -7.75 -10.24
C GLY A 511 20.69 -6.24 -10.13
N TYR A 512 21.94 -5.78 -10.26
CA TYR A 512 22.29 -4.36 -10.25
C TYR A 512 22.27 -3.73 -11.65
N ALA A 513 22.11 -4.53 -12.70
CA ALA A 513 22.00 -4.06 -14.07
C ALA A 513 20.56 -3.66 -14.40
N GLU A 514 20.38 -2.52 -15.06
CA GLU A 514 19.06 -1.99 -15.41
C GLU A 514 18.26 -2.91 -16.36
N GLU A 515 18.90 -3.78 -17.12
CA GLU A 515 18.23 -4.72 -18.03
C GLU A 515 17.44 -5.83 -17.31
N TYR A 516 17.64 -6.00 -15.98
CA TYR A 516 16.89 -6.95 -15.16
C TYR A 516 15.82 -6.24 -14.33
N SER A 517 14.60 -6.74 -14.38
CA SER A 517 13.42 -6.15 -13.72
C SER A 517 13.57 -5.97 -12.20
N VAL A 518 14.39 -6.79 -11.55
CA VAL A 518 14.60 -6.72 -10.10
C VAL A 518 15.21 -5.39 -9.64
N SER A 519 15.99 -4.72 -10.49
CA SER A 519 16.51 -3.37 -10.20
C SER A 519 15.37 -2.35 -10.08
N ARG A 520 14.40 -2.39 -11.02
CA ARG A 520 13.19 -1.55 -10.97
C ARG A 520 12.33 -1.90 -9.74
N LEU A 521 12.08 -3.18 -9.51
CA LEU A 521 11.26 -3.63 -8.37
C LEU A 521 11.85 -3.15 -7.02
N TYR A 522 13.17 -3.14 -6.89
CA TYR A 522 13.85 -2.67 -5.68
C TYR A 522 13.66 -1.17 -5.45
N VAL A 523 13.86 -0.33 -6.47
CA VAL A 523 13.68 1.12 -6.29
C VAL A 523 12.20 1.50 -6.15
N ASP A 524 11.30 0.77 -6.80
CA ASP A 524 9.85 0.95 -6.65
C ASP A 524 9.38 0.60 -5.23
N ALA A 525 9.95 -0.44 -4.60
CA ALA A 525 9.57 -0.84 -3.24
C ALA A 525 9.83 0.27 -2.22
N ARG A 526 10.88 1.07 -2.40
CA ARG A 526 11.29 2.07 -1.40
C ARG A 526 10.25 3.16 -1.16
N VAL A 527 9.51 3.58 -2.18
CA VAL A 527 8.50 4.63 -2.04
C VAL A 527 7.33 4.21 -1.15
N LEU A 528 7.04 2.91 -1.07
CA LEU A 528 5.88 2.37 -0.35
C LEU A 528 5.90 2.70 1.16
N SER A 529 7.08 2.77 1.78
CA SER A 529 7.23 3.18 3.19
C SER A 529 7.20 4.70 3.39
N ILE A 530 7.23 5.48 2.30
CA ILE A 530 7.32 6.95 2.34
C ILE A 530 5.96 7.60 2.11
N PHE A 531 5.27 7.28 1.02
CA PHE A 531 4.01 7.92 0.64
C PHE A 531 2.80 7.29 1.37
N GLU A 532 1.60 7.89 1.23
CA GLU A 532 0.35 7.45 1.90
C GLU A 532 0.48 7.35 3.43
N GLY A 533 1.30 8.22 4.00
CA GLY A 533 1.69 8.23 5.41
C GLY A 533 3.05 7.57 5.63
N ALA A 534 4.05 8.38 5.97
CA ALA A 534 5.39 7.89 6.30
C ALA A 534 5.34 6.90 7.47
N ASP A 535 6.20 5.89 7.43
CA ASP A 535 6.23 4.79 8.39
C ASP A 535 6.23 5.28 9.85
N GLU A 536 7.09 6.24 10.18
CA GLU A 536 7.18 6.82 11.53
C GLU A 536 5.89 7.55 11.92
N THR A 537 5.26 8.24 10.96
CA THR A 537 3.99 8.94 11.21
C THR A 537 2.87 7.95 11.51
N LEU A 538 2.76 6.87 10.74
CA LEU A 538 1.76 5.83 11.00
C LEU A 538 2.01 5.14 12.34
N CYS A 539 3.25 4.78 12.62
CA CYS A 539 3.60 4.10 13.86
C CYS A 539 3.33 4.98 15.10
N LEU A 540 3.77 6.24 15.09
CA LEU A 540 3.69 7.12 16.28
C LEU A 540 2.33 7.81 16.43
N LYS A 541 1.77 8.35 15.33
CA LYS A 541 0.57 9.21 15.39
C LYS A 541 -0.74 8.44 15.21
N VAL A 542 -0.69 7.22 14.67
CA VAL A 542 -1.89 6.39 14.45
C VAL A 542 -1.83 5.14 15.31
N ILE A 543 -0.91 4.21 15.03
CA ILE A 543 -0.92 2.88 15.64
C ILE A 543 -0.65 2.97 17.15
N ALA A 544 0.49 3.49 17.56
CA ALA A 544 0.86 3.56 18.98
C ALA A 544 -0.11 4.41 19.80
N ARG A 545 -0.66 5.49 19.21
CA ARG A 545 -1.68 6.31 19.86
C ARG A 545 -2.96 5.54 20.12
N ARG A 546 -3.49 4.81 19.12
CA ARG A 546 -4.70 3.99 19.27
C ARG A 546 -4.48 2.81 20.24
N LEU A 547 -3.30 2.19 20.22
CA LEU A 547 -2.92 1.17 21.21
C LEU A 547 -2.98 1.75 22.62
N VAL A 548 -2.45 2.94 22.86
CA VAL A 548 -2.52 3.60 24.19
C VAL A 548 -3.97 3.91 24.56
N GLU A 549 -4.76 4.44 23.64
CA GLU A 549 -6.19 4.72 23.87
C GLU A 549 -6.96 3.44 24.27
N SER A 550 -6.65 2.28 23.67
CA SER A 550 -7.31 1.00 23.95
C SER A 550 -7.02 0.41 25.34
N VAL A 551 -5.96 0.82 26.02
CA VAL A 551 -5.62 0.35 27.37
C VAL A 551 -6.00 1.36 28.46
N GLN A 552 -6.44 2.57 28.05
CA GLN A 552 -6.95 3.63 28.94
C GLN A 552 -8.49 3.63 29.01
N ALA A 553 -9.16 3.06 27.98
CA ALA A 553 -10.60 2.81 27.96
C ALA A 553 -10.96 1.62 28.87
#